data_2f51733cac7494651371b5fa85a21d1a
#
_entry.id   2f51733cac7494651371b5fa85a21d1a
#
_cell.length_a   1.000
_cell.length_b   1.000
_cell.length_c   1.000
_cell.angle_alpha   90.00
_cell.angle_beta   90.00
_cell.angle_gamma   90.00
#
_symmetry.space_group_name_H-M   'P 1'
#
loop_
_entity.id
_entity.type
_entity.pdbx_description
1 polymer ?
#
loop_
_entity_poly.entity_id
_entity_poly.type
_entity_poly.pdbx_seq_one_letter_code
_entity_poly.pdbx_strand_id
1 'polypeptide(L)'
;MVTLKEIAEKCSVSITTVSNILNGKSNVSDETKERVLKVIKATGYRPNYMARGLRAAKTNSVGIIIDDLTEFSSTGIIDGIMSYFDEHHYKAILENLRFYSKWGTKWYHNKGYEDSVQQAIDEFESIKVDGIIYVPQWPLPT
;
A
#
# COMPACT_ATOMS: atom_id res chain seq x y z
N MET A 1 -0.14 0.04 -21.64
CA MET A 1 0.66 -0.27 -20.43
C MET A 1 1.31 -1.62 -20.66
N VAL A 2 2.64 -1.73 -20.52
CA VAL A 2 3.36 -3.00 -20.79
C VAL A 2 3.00 -4.03 -19.70
N THR A 3 2.71 -5.25 -20.13
CA THR A 3 2.29 -6.35 -19.27
C THR A 3 3.44 -7.34 -19.00
N LEU A 4 3.31 -8.14 -17.94
CA LEU A 4 4.26 -9.21 -17.63
C LEU A 4 4.37 -10.24 -18.79
N LYS A 5 3.26 -10.47 -19.49
CA LYS A 5 3.20 -11.36 -20.66
C LYS A 5 4.05 -10.83 -21.82
N GLU A 6 3.93 -9.54 -22.14
CA GLU A 6 4.72 -8.90 -23.20
C GLU A 6 6.22 -8.90 -22.88
N ILE A 7 6.60 -8.74 -21.61
CA ILE A 7 8.01 -8.89 -21.19
C ILE A 7 8.51 -10.32 -21.42
N ALA A 8 7.71 -11.31 -21.03
CA ALA A 8 8.03 -12.72 -21.19
C ALA A 8 8.22 -13.09 -22.69
N GLU A 9 7.32 -12.62 -23.54
CA GLU A 9 7.38 -12.80 -25.00
C GLU A 9 8.64 -12.14 -25.58
N LYS A 10 8.94 -10.88 -25.24
CA LYS A 10 10.14 -10.17 -25.71
C LYS A 10 11.45 -10.83 -25.29
N CYS A 11 11.45 -11.52 -24.16
CA CYS A 11 12.61 -12.22 -23.62
C CYS A 11 12.65 -13.71 -24.00
N SER A 12 11.64 -14.22 -24.70
CA SER A 12 11.51 -15.66 -25.02
C SER A 12 11.62 -16.56 -23.77
N VAL A 13 10.95 -16.15 -22.69
CA VAL A 13 10.87 -16.89 -21.43
C VAL A 13 9.42 -17.02 -20.96
N SER A 14 9.18 -17.89 -19.97
CA SER A 14 7.85 -17.99 -19.38
C SER A 14 7.51 -16.77 -18.50
N ILE A 15 6.22 -16.49 -18.32
CA ILE A 15 5.74 -15.47 -17.36
C ILE A 15 6.25 -15.79 -15.95
N THR A 16 6.31 -17.08 -15.60
CA THR A 16 6.84 -17.54 -14.31
C THR A 16 8.31 -17.19 -14.14
N THR A 17 9.11 -17.30 -15.21
CA THR A 17 10.53 -16.93 -15.20
C THR A 17 10.68 -15.43 -14.91
N VAL A 18 9.94 -14.57 -15.62
CA VAL A 18 9.96 -13.12 -15.37
C VAL A 18 9.53 -12.80 -13.94
N SER A 19 8.47 -13.45 -13.45
CA SER A 19 8.00 -13.28 -12.08
C SER A 19 9.03 -13.71 -11.04
N ASN A 20 9.74 -14.81 -11.25
CA ASN A 20 10.80 -15.28 -10.35
C ASN A 20 11.98 -14.31 -10.30
N ILE A 21 12.39 -13.76 -11.44
CA ILE A 21 13.47 -12.75 -11.52
C ILE A 21 13.06 -11.49 -10.74
N LEU A 22 11.84 -10.99 -10.92
CA LEU A 22 11.32 -9.84 -10.19
C LEU A 22 11.20 -10.07 -8.68
N ASN A 23 11.08 -11.33 -8.28
CA ASN A 23 10.98 -11.74 -6.87
C ASN A 23 12.33 -12.10 -6.23
N GLY A 24 13.45 -11.94 -6.98
CA GLY A 24 14.78 -12.30 -6.48
C GLY A 24 15.00 -13.81 -6.29
N LYS A 25 14.14 -14.66 -6.86
CA LYS A 25 14.29 -16.12 -6.81
C LYS A 25 15.34 -16.56 -7.83
N SER A 26 16.35 -17.30 -7.38
CA SER A 26 17.63 -17.53 -8.10
C SER A 26 17.67 -18.78 -9.00
N ASN A 27 16.56 -19.27 -9.52
CA ASN A 27 16.55 -20.47 -10.38
C ASN A 27 16.68 -20.15 -11.88
N VAL A 28 17.36 -19.06 -12.22
CA VAL A 28 17.52 -18.60 -13.60
C VAL A 28 18.97 -18.21 -13.83
N SER A 29 19.55 -18.52 -15.00
CA SER A 29 20.92 -18.14 -15.34
C SER A 29 21.09 -16.61 -15.31
N ASP A 30 22.30 -16.15 -14.96
CA ASP A 30 22.61 -14.72 -14.88
C ASP A 30 22.37 -14.02 -16.22
N GLU A 31 22.70 -14.67 -17.33
CA GLU A 31 22.46 -14.17 -18.69
C GLU A 31 20.96 -13.90 -18.93
N THR A 32 20.09 -14.84 -18.57
CA THR A 32 18.63 -14.68 -18.73
C THR A 32 18.12 -13.59 -17.80
N LYS A 33 18.64 -13.50 -16.58
CA LYS A 33 18.27 -12.46 -15.62
C LYS A 33 18.63 -11.07 -16.15
N GLU A 34 19.83 -10.88 -16.63
CA GLU A 34 20.28 -9.59 -17.21
C GLU A 34 19.43 -9.20 -18.42
N ARG A 35 19.15 -10.14 -19.33
CA ARG A 35 18.32 -9.91 -20.50
C ARG A 35 16.92 -9.42 -20.11
N VAL A 36 16.28 -10.09 -19.15
CA VAL A 36 14.95 -9.72 -18.66
C VAL A 36 14.96 -8.36 -17.97
N LEU A 37 15.92 -8.09 -17.10
CA LEU A 37 16.05 -6.80 -16.41
C LEU A 37 16.29 -5.65 -17.37
N LYS A 38 17.07 -5.86 -18.44
CA LYS A 38 17.30 -4.88 -19.49
C LYS A 38 16.01 -4.54 -20.24
N VAL A 39 15.19 -5.54 -20.57
CA VAL A 39 13.89 -5.32 -21.23
C VAL A 39 12.91 -4.60 -20.31
N ILE A 40 12.85 -4.97 -19.03
CA ILE A 40 12.04 -4.29 -18.02
C ILE A 40 12.40 -2.81 -17.94
N LYS A 41 13.71 -2.50 -17.84
CA LYS A 41 14.19 -1.13 -17.78
C LYS A 41 13.88 -0.34 -19.06
N ALA A 42 14.09 -0.95 -20.22
CA ALA A 42 13.83 -0.31 -21.52
C ALA A 42 12.35 -0.04 -21.79
N THR A 43 11.46 -0.90 -21.27
CA THR A 43 10.00 -0.78 -21.48
C THR A 43 9.31 0.07 -20.41
N GLY A 44 10.02 0.47 -19.35
CA GLY A 44 9.44 1.17 -18.21
C GLY A 44 8.39 0.34 -17.47
N TYR A 45 8.42 -0.99 -17.61
CA TYR A 45 7.50 -1.88 -16.91
C TYR A 45 7.63 -1.72 -15.41
N ARG A 46 6.51 -1.52 -14.75
CA ARG A 46 6.41 -1.50 -13.28
C ARG A 46 5.53 -2.64 -12.82
N PRO A 47 6.03 -3.53 -11.94
CA PRO A 47 5.20 -4.57 -11.35
C PRO A 47 3.97 -3.97 -10.67
N ASN A 48 2.79 -4.52 -10.96
CA ASN A 48 1.60 -4.16 -10.22
C ASN A 48 1.63 -4.88 -8.86
N TYR A 49 2.02 -4.15 -7.83
CA TYR A 49 2.11 -4.69 -6.46
C TYR A 49 0.77 -5.19 -5.93
N MET A 50 -0.35 -4.57 -6.33
CA MET A 50 -1.69 -4.99 -5.93
C MET A 50 -2.04 -6.36 -6.53
N ALA A 51 -1.80 -6.56 -7.83
CA ALA A 51 -2.03 -7.85 -8.48
C ALA A 51 -1.09 -8.96 -7.95
N ARG A 52 0.09 -8.58 -7.47
CA ARG A 52 1.05 -9.48 -6.86
C ARG A 52 0.63 -9.90 -5.45
N GLY A 53 0.13 -8.96 -4.64
CA GLY A 53 -0.38 -9.21 -3.29
C GLY A 53 -1.57 -10.18 -3.29
N LEU A 54 -2.46 -10.08 -4.26
CA LEU A 54 -3.59 -10.98 -4.44
C LEU A 54 -3.18 -12.45 -4.62
N ARG A 55 -2.01 -12.72 -5.23
CA ARG A 55 -1.48 -14.09 -5.39
C ARG A 55 -0.71 -14.58 -4.16
N ALA A 56 -0.11 -13.67 -3.40
CA ALA A 56 0.72 -14.00 -2.25
C ALA A 56 -0.06 -13.99 -0.93
N ALA A 57 -1.35 -13.63 -0.94
CA ALA A 57 -2.18 -13.35 0.24
C ALA A 57 -1.53 -12.35 1.23
N LYS A 58 -0.56 -11.54 0.75
CA LYS A 58 0.16 -10.54 1.54
C LYS A 58 0.61 -9.39 0.64
N THR A 59 0.22 -8.17 0.96
CA THR A 59 0.51 -6.98 0.16
C THR A 59 1.71 -6.17 0.68
N ASN A 60 2.17 -6.45 1.90
CA ASN A 60 3.12 -5.65 2.67
C ASN A 60 2.69 -4.17 2.72
N SER A 61 1.39 -3.94 2.80
CA SER A 61 0.80 -2.61 2.95
C SER A 61 -0.12 -2.57 4.17
N VAL A 62 -0.12 -1.43 4.86
CA VAL A 62 -0.97 -1.18 6.02
C VAL A 62 -1.70 0.13 5.79
N GLY A 63 -3.02 0.11 6.00
CA GLY A 63 -3.86 1.30 6.00
C GLY A 63 -3.69 2.07 7.31
N ILE A 64 -3.57 3.38 7.24
CA ILE A 64 -3.59 4.27 8.40
C ILE A 64 -4.76 5.22 8.22
N ILE A 65 -5.71 5.17 9.12
CA ILE A 65 -6.84 6.10 9.17
C ILE A 65 -6.56 7.10 10.27
N ILE A 66 -6.69 8.39 9.97
CA ILE A 66 -6.52 9.46 10.94
C ILE A 66 -7.67 10.46 10.83
N ASP A 67 -8.15 10.94 11.97
CA ASP A 67 -9.26 11.88 12.04
C ASP A 67 -8.92 13.23 11.39
N ASP A 68 -7.75 13.78 11.73
CA ASP A 68 -7.24 14.98 11.08
C ASP A 68 -5.71 15.12 11.27
N LEU A 69 -4.99 15.35 10.18
CA LEU A 69 -3.54 15.58 10.22
C LEU A 69 -3.12 16.91 10.80
N THR A 70 -4.04 17.86 10.92
CA THR A 70 -3.72 19.22 11.44
C THR A 70 -3.60 19.26 12.97
N GLU A 71 -3.98 18.18 13.66
CA GLU A 71 -3.79 18.04 15.08
C GLU A 71 -2.33 17.86 15.47
N PHE A 72 -1.92 18.54 16.54
CA PHE A 72 -0.52 18.58 16.96
C PHE A 72 0.09 17.19 17.25
N SER A 73 -0.68 16.29 17.86
CA SER A 73 -0.24 14.93 18.19
C SER A 73 -0.13 14.00 16.99
N SER A 74 -0.84 14.29 15.91
CA SER A 74 -0.97 13.41 14.74
C SER A 74 0.36 13.18 14.04
N THR A 75 1.14 14.23 13.85
CA THR A 75 2.40 14.18 13.11
C THR A 75 3.42 13.26 13.78
N GLY A 76 3.56 13.35 15.12
CA GLY A 76 4.49 12.49 15.86
C GLY A 76 4.09 11.02 15.85
N ILE A 77 2.79 10.73 15.96
CA ILE A 77 2.27 9.36 15.89
C ILE A 77 2.51 8.77 14.50
N ILE A 78 2.16 9.51 13.45
CA ILE A 78 2.37 9.07 12.07
C ILE A 78 3.85 8.86 11.77
N ASP A 79 4.72 9.78 12.17
CA ASP A 79 6.17 9.66 11.98
C ASP A 79 6.73 8.38 12.65
N GLY A 80 6.30 8.07 13.88
CA GLY A 80 6.67 6.84 14.56
C GLY A 80 6.22 5.57 13.84
N ILE A 81 4.99 5.55 13.32
CA ILE A 81 4.47 4.44 12.52
C ILE A 81 5.27 4.28 11.23
N MET A 82 5.52 5.36 10.52
CA MET A 82 6.27 5.37 9.26
C MET A 82 7.71 4.89 9.47
N SER A 83 8.38 5.32 10.53
CA SER A 83 9.74 4.87 10.88
C SER A 83 9.79 3.35 11.07
N TYR A 84 8.83 2.79 11.79
CA TYR A 84 8.73 1.33 11.95
C TYR A 84 8.50 0.61 10.62
N PHE A 85 7.65 1.18 9.76
CA PHE A 85 7.34 0.58 8.46
C PHE A 85 8.54 0.59 7.51
N ASP A 86 9.34 1.65 7.52
CA ASP A 86 10.57 1.74 6.73
C ASP A 86 11.56 0.64 7.12
N GLU A 87 11.75 0.41 8.41
CA GLU A 87 12.63 -0.66 8.92
C GLU A 87 12.14 -2.06 8.56
N HIS A 88 10.82 -2.27 8.48
CA HIS A 88 10.20 -3.58 8.26
C HIS A 88 9.66 -3.79 6.85
N HIS A 89 9.98 -2.87 5.92
CA HIS A 89 9.58 -2.95 4.50
C HIS A 89 8.06 -3.00 4.26
N TYR A 90 7.28 -2.37 5.14
CA TYR A 90 5.87 -2.13 4.91
C TYR A 90 5.65 -0.80 4.17
N LYS A 91 4.54 -0.73 3.44
CA LYS A 91 4.06 0.51 2.83
C LYS A 91 2.84 1.01 3.60
N ALA A 92 2.88 2.29 3.98
CA ALA A 92 1.71 2.97 4.53
C ALA A 92 0.83 3.50 3.41
N ILE A 93 -0.48 3.36 3.58
CA ILE A 93 -1.50 4.07 2.81
C ILE A 93 -2.30 4.87 3.82
N LEU A 94 -2.20 6.21 3.73
CA LEU A 94 -2.80 7.11 4.71
C LEU A 94 -4.13 7.66 4.19
N GLU A 95 -5.19 7.52 4.98
CA GLU A 95 -6.46 8.18 4.80
C GLU A 95 -6.65 9.24 5.90
N ASN A 96 -6.69 10.50 5.50
CA ASN A 96 -6.98 11.62 6.39
C ASN A 96 -8.45 12.03 6.23
N LEU A 97 -9.25 11.77 7.24
CA LEU A 97 -10.69 12.02 7.23
C LEU A 97 -11.04 13.51 7.23
N ARG A 98 -10.10 14.38 7.66
CA ARG A 98 -10.22 15.83 7.65
C ARG A 98 -11.45 16.36 8.41
N PHE A 99 -11.73 15.79 9.57
CA PHE A 99 -12.94 16.11 10.33
C PHE A 99 -13.02 17.57 10.74
N TYR A 100 -11.89 18.23 11.08
CA TYR A 100 -11.86 19.66 11.34
C TYR A 100 -12.32 20.51 10.15
N SER A 101 -11.83 20.18 8.96
CA SER A 101 -12.22 20.88 7.74
C SER A 101 -13.68 20.67 7.38
N LYS A 102 -14.22 19.48 7.66
CA LYS A 102 -15.61 19.10 7.33
C LYS A 102 -16.62 19.65 8.34
N TRP A 103 -16.29 19.58 9.63
CA TRP A 103 -17.27 19.79 10.71
C TRP A 103 -16.79 20.73 11.83
N GLY A 104 -15.60 21.31 11.74
CA GLY A 104 -15.04 22.23 12.74
C GLY A 104 -14.58 21.51 14.01
N THR A 105 -14.32 22.31 15.06
CA THR A 105 -13.74 21.85 16.33
C THR A 105 -14.60 20.88 17.13
N LYS A 106 -15.90 20.79 16.84
CA LYS A 106 -16.85 19.89 17.51
C LYS A 106 -17.25 18.70 16.63
N TRP A 107 -16.38 18.30 15.72
CA TRP A 107 -16.62 17.21 14.78
C TRP A 107 -17.08 15.91 15.45
N TYR A 108 -16.62 15.62 16.66
CA TYR A 108 -16.97 14.43 17.44
C TYR A 108 -18.43 14.39 17.89
N HIS A 109 -19.17 15.47 17.78
CA HIS A 109 -20.64 15.49 17.95
C HIS A 109 -21.40 15.18 16.66
N ASN A 110 -20.71 15.09 15.53
CA ASN A 110 -21.36 14.78 14.27
C ASN A 110 -21.56 13.27 14.15
N LYS A 111 -22.82 12.85 14.00
CA LYS A 111 -23.15 11.43 13.87
C LYS A 111 -22.56 10.76 12.61
N GLY A 112 -22.11 11.52 11.63
CA GLY A 112 -21.50 11.01 10.40
C GLY A 112 -20.03 10.62 10.54
N TYR A 113 -19.38 10.84 11.69
CA TYR A 113 -17.97 10.50 11.83
C TYR A 113 -17.73 8.98 11.81
N GLU A 114 -18.61 8.21 12.47
CA GLU A 114 -18.52 6.74 12.50
C GLU A 114 -18.67 6.16 11.10
N ASP A 115 -19.63 6.66 10.32
CA ASP A 115 -19.82 6.25 8.92
C ASP A 115 -18.58 6.55 8.08
N SER A 116 -17.92 7.69 8.30
CA SER A 116 -16.71 8.04 7.57
C SER A 116 -15.53 7.13 7.91
N VAL A 117 -15.39 6.74 9.17
CA VAL A 117 -14.38 5.76 9.60
C VAL A 117 -14.66 4.39 9.00
N GLN A 118 -15.92 3.94 9.06
CA GLN A 118 -16.32 2.66 8.49
C GLN A 118 -16.09 2.62 6.98
N GLN A 119 -16.43 3.67 6.26
CA GLN A 119 -16.15 3.77 4.82
C GLN A 119 -14.65 3.63 4.52
N ALA A 120 -13.78 4.28 5.28
CA ALA A 120 -12.33 4.16 5.12
C ALA A 120 -11.83 2.73 5.39
N ILE A 121 -12.41 2.04 6.38
CA ILE A 121 -12.13 0.62 6.66
C ILE A 121 -12.52 -0.24 5.46
N ASP A 122 -13.74 -0.07 4.95
CA ASP A 122 -14.25 -0.84 3.80
C ASP A 122 -13.39 -0.62 2.54
N GLU A 123 -12.92 0.60 2.31
CA GLU A 123 -12.00 0.92 1.22
C GLU A 123 -10.66 0.20 1.38
N PHE A 124 -10.06 0.19 2.57
CA PHE A 124 -8.83 -0.55 2.83
C PHE A 124 -8.99 -2.06 2.72
N GLU A 125 -10.12 -2.60 3.16
CA GLU A 125 -10.45 -4.02 2.95
C GLU A 125 -10.59 -4.36 1.47
N SER A 126 -11.18 -3.48 0.67
CA SER A 126 -11.34 -3.68 -0.77
C SER A 126 -10.01 -3.75 -1.51
N ILE A 127 -9.02 -2.97 -1.11
CA ILE A 127 -7.67 -2.98 -1.68
C ILE A 127 -6.73 -4.02 -1.04
N LYS A 128 -7.24 -4.78 -0.08
CA LYS A 128 -6.54 -5.90 0.56
C LYS A 128 -5.24 -5.51 1.26
N VAL A 129 -5.25 -4.44 2.06
CA VAL A 129 -4.13 -4.17 2.97
C VAL A 129 -3.98 -5.30 4.00
N ASP A 130 -2.77 -5.51 4.50
CA ASP A 130 -2.47 -6.58 5.46
C ASP A 130 -2.98 -6.24 6.89
N GLY A 131 -3.23 -4.98 7.16
CA GLY A 131 -3.78 -4.50 8.42
C GLY A 131 -4.19 -3.04 8.33
N ILE A 132 -4.95 -2.58 9.32
CA ILE A 132 -5.42 -1.20 9.44
C ILE A 132 -5.05 -0.69 10.82
N ILE A 133 -4.50 0.52 10.88
CA ILE A 133 -4.24 1.27 12.10
C ILE A 133 -5.17 2.49 12.09
N TYR A 134 -6.02 2.61 13.10
CA TYR A 134 -6.82 3.80 13.31
C TYR A 134 -6.18 4.65 14.40
N VAL A 135 -5.94 5.92 14.09
CA VAL A 135 -5.37 6.92 14.99
C VAL A 135 -6.46 7.93 15.36
N PRO A 136 -7.28 7.62 16.37
CA PRO A 136 -8.30 8.57 16.83
C PRO A 136 -7.65 9.71 17.58
N GLN A 137 -8.20 10.92 17.40
CA GLN A 137 -7.73 12.10 18.12
C GLN A 137 -8.56 12.40 19.37
N TRP A 138 -9.66 11.70 19.54
CA TRP A 138 -10.53 11.80 20.68
C TRP A 138 -10.86 10.41 21.25
N PRO A 139 -11.00 10.25 22.56
CA PRO A 139 -11.42 8.95 23.09
C PRO A 139 -12.78 8.60 22.48
N LEU A 140 -12.84 7.41 21.88
CA LEU A 140 -14.10 6.86 21.42
C LEU A 140 -15.08 6.85 22.59
N PRO A 141 -16.34 7.26 22.43
CA PRO A 141 -17.33 7.10 23.48
C PRO A 141 -17.42 5.61 23.82
N THR A 142 -17.19 5.30 25.09
CA THR A 142 -17.32 3.94 25.65
C THR A 142 -18.78 3.53 25.64
#